data_adc261f4136a1ef33c95055d5c43369a
#
_entry.id   adc261f4136a1ef33c95055d5c43369a
#
_cell.length_a   1.000
_cell.length_b   1.000
_cell.length_c   1.000
_cell.angle_alpha   90.00
_cell.angle_beta   90.00
_cell.angle_gamma   90.00
#
_symmetry.space_group_name_H-M   'P 1'
#
loop_
_entity.id
_entity.type
_entity.pdbx_description
1 polymer ?
#
loop_
_entity_poly.entity_id
_entity_poly.type
_entity_poly.pdbx_seq_one_letter_code
_entity_poly.pdbx_strand_id
1 'polypeptide(L)'
;VAFQVGFCTFVLSNYMKALPKEIYESAMVDGASIWQQYWKLTLPLCRPSLAALATLQITWIYNEFFWATVLLQDGEMFPITSSLTNLSGAFFTDNNLVAAGAVVIALPTVIVYFALQKHFVSGLTLGATKG
;
A
#
# COMPACT_ATOMS: atom_id res chain seq x y z
N VAL A 1 -1.30 -8.91 4.70
CA VAL A 1 -0.80 -9.10 3.32
C VAL A 1 -1.65 -10.14 2.58
N ALA A 2 -1.90 -11.34 3.15
CA ALA A 2 -2.60 -12.42 2.46
C ALA A 2 -3.99 -12.01 1.92
N PHE A 3 -4.79 -11.30 2.70
CA PHE A 3 -6.12 -10.83 2.30
C PHE A 3 -6.11 -9.75 1.21
N GLN A 4 -4.97 -9.13 0.96
CA GLN A 4 -4.83 -8.02 0.02
C GLN A 4 -4.22 -8.43 -1.32
N VAL A 5 -3.72 -9.66 -1.43
CA VAL A 5 -3.10 -10.18 -2.68
C VAL A 5 -4.10 -10.10 -3.84
N GLY A 6 -5.35 -10.50 -3.62
CA GLY A 6 -6.39 -10.43 -4.64
C GLY A 6 -6.62 -9.01 -5.16
N PHE A 7 -6.72 -8.03 -4.26
CA PHE A 7 -6.88 -6.62 -4.61
C PHE A 7 -5.68 -6.09 -5.41
N CYS A 8 -4.46 -6.34 -4.93
CA CYS A 8 -3.24 -5.91 -5.62
C CYS A 8 -3.12 -6.52 -7.01
N THR A 9 -3.42 -7.82 -7.13
CA THR A 9 -3.42 -8.52 -8.42
C THR A 9 -4.45 -7.94 -9.37
N PHE A 10 -5.66 -7.67 -8.89
CA PHE A 10 -6.72 -7.07 -9.69
C PHE A 10 -6.32 -5.70 -10.22
N VAL A 11 -5.84 -4.82 -9.35
CA VAL A 11 -5.43 -3.45 -9.73
C VAL A 11 -4.27 -3.48 -10.73
N LEU A 12 -3.22 -4.25 -10.45
CA LEU A 12 -2.07 -4.35 -11.36
C LEU A 12 -2.44 -4.98 -12.69
N SER A 13 -3.25 -6.03 -12.70
CA SER A 13 -3.70 -6.66 -13.93
C SER A 13 -4.48 -5.69 -14.82
N ASN A 14 -5.39 -4.90 -14.23
CA ASN A 14 -6.14 -3.91 -14.99
C ASN A 14 -5.24 -2.78 -15.53
N TYR A 15 -4.28 -2.33 -14.72
CA TYR A 15 -3.31 -1.34 -15.16
C TYR A 15 -2.45 -1.85 -16.32
N MET A 16 -1.94 -3.08 -16.23
CA MET A 16 -1.15 -3.72 -17.30
C MET A 16 -1.96 -3.89 -18.60
N LYS A 17 -3.25 -4.23 -18.51
CA LYS A 17 -4.14 -4.34 -19.68
C LYS A 17 -4.39 -3.01 -20.38
N ALA A 18 -4.24 -1.89 -19.68
CA ALA A 18 -4.40 -0.55 -20.23
C ALA A 18 -3.14 -0.05 -20.96
N LEU A 19 -2.01 -0.73 -20.82
CA LEU A 19 -0.78 -0.37 -21.52
C LEU A 19 -0.93 -0.62 -23.03
N PRO A 20 -0.38 0.27 -23.90
CA PRO A 20 -0.43 0.12 -25.35
C PRO A 20 0.25 -1.17 -25.80
N LYS A 21 -0.43 -1.96 -26.62
CA LYS A 21 0.11 -3.22 -27.16
C LYS A 21 1.27 -3.00 -28.11
N GLU A 22 1.26 -1.88 -28.80
CA GLU A 22 2.27 -1.47 -29.78
C GLU A 22 3.68 -1.44 -29.19
N ILE A 23 3.80 -1.12 -27.88
CA ILE A 23 5.09 -1.12 -27.17
C ILE A 23 5.65 -2.55 -27.09
N TYR A 24 4.80 -3.53 -26.86
CA TYR A 24 5.20 -4.93 -26.76
C TYR A 24 5.46 -5.54 -28.14
N GLU A 25 4.66 -5.17 -29.13
CA GLU A 25 4.83 -5.63 -30.53
C GLU A 25 6.15 -5.12 -31.11
N SER A 26 6.48 -3.84 -30.90
CA SER A 26 7.78 -3.31 -31.34
C SER A 26 8.95 -3.98 -30.64
N ALA A 27 8.86 -4.24 -29.33
CA ALA A 27 9.90 -4.95 -28.60
C ALA A 27 10.08 -6.41 -29.08
N MET A 28 9.00 -7.07 -29.52
CA MET A 28 9.10 -8.40 -30.12
C MET A 28 9.81 -8.36 -31.48
N VAL A 29 9.55 -7.34 -32.31
CA VAL A 29 10.26 -7.13 -33.57
C VAL A 29 11.76 -6.91 -33.33
N ASP A 30 12.11 -6.19 -32.25
CA ASP A 30 13.50 -5.97 -31.82
C ASP A 30 14.16 -7.21 -31.18
N GLY A 31 13.45 -8.35 -31.14
CA GLY A 31 13.97 -9.61 -30.61
C GLY A 31 14.01 -9.69 -29.09
N ALA A 32 13.30 -8.81 -28.37
CA ALA A 32 13.27 -8.85 -26.92
C ALA A 32 12.52 -10.08 -26.41
N SER A 33 13.16 -10.86 -25.55
CA SER A 33 12.52 -11.99 -24.86
C SER A 33 11.42 -11.51 -23.91
N ILE A 34 10.49 -12.40 -23.53
CA ILE A 34 9.40 -12.12 -22.57
C ILE A 34 9.96 -11.58 -21.24
N TRP A 35 11.07 -12.14 -20.75
CA TRP A 35 11.74 -11.66 -19.55
C TRP A 35 12.30 -10.25 -19.69
N GLN A 36 12.88 -9.91 -20.85
CA GLN A 36 13.35 -8.56 -21.13
C GLN A 36 12.18 -7.58 -21.20
N GLN A 37 11.08 -7.95 -21.85
CA GLN A 37 9.86 -7.13 -21.89
C GLN A 37 9.29 -6.90 -20.47
N TYR A 38 9.25 -7.93 -19.63
CA TYR A 38 8.79 -7.79 -18.26
C TYR A 38 9.62 -6.80 -17.46
N TRP A 39 10.95 -7.00 -17.42
CA TRP A 39 11.84 -6.19 -16.57
C TRP A 39 12.12 -4.80 -17.13
N LYS A 40 12.25 -4.66 -18.45
CA LYS A 40 12.66 -3.41 -19.09
C LYS A 40 11.49 -2.54 -19.56
N LEU A 41 10.30 -3.11 -19.77
CA LEU A 41 9.12 -2.39 -20.23
C LEU A 41 8.00 -2.41 -19.21
N THR A 42 7.45 -3.59 -18.89
CA THR A 42 6.26 -3.71 -18.04
C THR A 42 6.49 -3.12 -16.66
N LEU A 43 7.54 -3.52 -15.97
CA LEU A 43 7.80 -3.08 -14.60
C LEU A 43 8.04 -1.56 -14.49
N PRO A 44 8.87 -0.95 -15.36
CA PRO A 44 9.03 0.51 -15.38
C PRO A 44 7.75 1.26 -15.72
N LEU A 45 6.95 0.78 -16.66
CA LEU A 45 5.67 1.40 -17.03
C LEU A 45 4.63 1.29 -15.91
N CYS A 46 4.69 0.23 -15.08
CA CYS A 46 3.81 0.04 -13.93
C CYS A 46 4.26 0.79 -12.67
N ARG A 47 5.40 1.49 -12.67
CA ARG A 47 5.90 2.22 -11.48
C ARG A 47 4.87 3.11 -10.82
N PRO A 48 4.05 3.92 -11.53
CA PRO A 48 3.04 4.75 -10.88
C PRO A 48 1.99 3.94 -10.12
N SER A 49 1.50 2.85 -10.73
CA SER A 49 0.52 1.96 -10.11
C SER A 49 1.12 1.20 -8.93
N LEU A 50 2.36 0.74 -9.04
CA LEU A 50 3.08 0.09 -7.95
C LEU A 50 3.30 1.04 -6.77
N ALA A 51 3.66 2.30 -7.02
CA ALA A 51 3.84 3.30 -5.97
C ALA A 51 2.52 3.62 -5.26
N ALA A 52 1.41 3.74 -6.00
CA ALA A 52 0.08 3.94 -5.43
C ALA A 52 -0.34 2.75 -4.55
N LEU A 53 -0.18 1.52 -5.05
CA LEU A 53 -0.46 0.31 -4.29
C LEU A 53 0.43 0.19 -3.05
N ALA A 54 1.72 0.48 -3.16
CA ALA A 54 2.64 0.46 -2.02
C ALA A 54 2.19 1.43 -0.92
N THR A 55 1.76 2.64 -1.30
CA THR A 55 1.24 3.63 -0.35
C THR A 55 0.02 3.09 0.41
N LEU A 56 -0.95 2.52 -0.32
CA LEU A 56 -2.14 1.92 0.27
C LEU A 56 -1.77 0.73 1.18
N GLN A 57 -0.89 -0.15 0.73
CA GLN A 57 -0.48 -1.32 1.49
C GLN A 57 0.28 -0.95 2.77
N ILE A 58 1.20 0.01 2.71
CA ILE A 58 1.90 0.50 3.90
C ILE A 58 0.89 1.05 4.91
N THR A 59 -0.07 1.86 4.44
CA THR A 59 -1.09 2.44 5.32
C THR A 59 -1.98 1.36 5.94
N TRP A 60 -2.45 0.39 5.16
CA TRP A 60 -3.31 -0.68 5.66
C TRP A 60 -2.58 -1.63 6.60
N ILE A 61 -1.35 -2.03 6.29
CA ILE A 61 -0.56 -2.91 7.14
C ILE A 61 -0.19 -2.20 8.45
N TYR A 62 0.16 -0.93 8.38
CA TYR A 62 0.49 -0.15 9.57
C TYR A 62 -0.72 0.02 10.51
N ASN A 63 -1.92 0.23 9.96
CA ASN A 63 -3.15 0.39 10.72
C ASN A 63 -3.87 -0.95 10.99
N GLU A 64 -3.18 -2.09 10.84
CA GLU A 64 -3.76 -3.40 11.11
C GLU A 64 -4.02 -3.57 12.61
N PHE A 65 -5.29 -3.48 12.96
CA PHE A 65 -5.77 -3.61 14.34
C PHE A 65 -6.57 -4.90 14.53
N PHE A 66 -7.52 -5.14 13.63
CA PHE A 66 -8.53 -6.18 13.83
C PHE A 66 -7.92 -7.58 13.86
N TRP A 67 -7.17 -7.94 12.81
CA TRP A 67 -6.57 -9.28 12.73
C TRP A 67 -5.47 -9.49 13.76
N ALA A 68 -4.72 -8.43 14.07
CA ALA A 68 -3.74 -8.50 15.13
C ALA A 68 -4.40 -8.82 16.49
N THR A 69 -5.48 -8.14 16.83
CA THR A 69 -6.19 -8.37 18.10
C THR A 69 -6.86 -9.74 18.15
N VAL A 70 -7.33 -10.28 17.00
CA VAL A 70 -8.00 -11.58 16.96
C VAL A 70 -7.00 -12.74 16.97
N LEU A 71 -5.87 -12.61 16.26
CA LEU A 71 -4.94 -13.72 16.04
C LEU A 71 -3.78 -13.75 17.04
N LEU A 72 -3.37 -12.60 17.56
CA LEU A 72 -2.28 -12.53 18.53
C LEU A 72 -2.86 -12.64 19.95
N GLN A 73 -2.31 -13.54 20.74
CA GLN A 73 -2.70 -13.72 22.15
C GLN A 73 -1.70 -13.06 23.11
N ASP A 74 -0.51 -12.74 22.62
CA ASP A 74 0.54 -12.11 23.40
C ASP A 74 0.58 -10.60 23.10
N GLY A 75 0.34 -9.79 24.14
CA GLY A 75 0.32 -8.33 24.05
C GLY A 75 1.65 -7.70 23.66
N GLU A 76 2.78 -8.39 23.89
CA GLU A 76 4.10 -7.91 23.47
C GLU A 76 4.30 -7.97 21.95
N MET A 77 3.52 -8.79 21.27
CA MET A 77 3.57 -8.93 19.80
C MET A 77 2.56 -8.04 19.06
N PHE A 78 1.78 -7.25 19.78
CA PHE A 78 0.79 -6.38 19.15
C PHE A 78 1.45 -5.26 18.33
N PRO A 79 0.90 -4.93 17.13
CA PRO A 79 1.26 -3.72 16.42
C PRO A 79 1.07 -2.49 17.29
N ILE A 80 1.87 -1.46 17.04
CA ILE A 80 1.84 -0.22 17.82
C ILE A 80 0.43 0.42 17.86
N THR A 81 -0.33 0.29 16.79
CA THR A 81 -1.73 0.76 16.70
C THR A 81 -2.67 0.00 17.64
N SER A 82 -2.48 -1.30 17.79
CA SER A 82 -3.25 -2.12 18.73
C SER A 82 -2.82 -1.90 20.18
N SER A 83 -1.55 -1.59 20.39
CA SER A 83 -0.98 -1.33 21.73
C SER A 83 -1.53 -0.06 22.37
N LEU A 84 -2.14 0.85 21.57
CA LEU A 84 -2.77 2.06 22.12
C LEU A 84 -3.89 1.72 23.13
N THR A 85 -4.59 0.61 22.93
CA THR A 85 -5.63 0.15 23.86
C THR A 85 -5.06 -0.22 25.23
N ASN A 86 -3.79 -0.63 25.30
CA ASN A 86 -3.12 -0.97 26.55
C ASN A 86 -2.77 0.26 27.41
N LEU A 87 -2.77 1.46 26.81
CA LEU A 87 -2.61 2.72 27.55
C LEU A 87 -3.88 3.12 28.32
N SER A 88 -4.99 2.48 27.99
CA SER A 88 -6.25 2.65 28.73
C SER A 88 -6.26 1.63 29.86
N GLY A 89 -5.98 2.07 31.09
CA GLY A 89 -6.04 1.21 32.27
C GLY A 89 -7.45 0.70 32.55
N ALA A 90 -7.56 -0.45 33.22
CA ALA A 90 -8.85 -1.08 33.54
C ALA A 90 -9.74 -0.22 34.48
N PHE A 91 -9.14 0.65 35.28
CA PHE A 91 -9.84 1.49 36.27
C PHE A 91 -9.65 3.01 36.07
N PHE A 92 -8.54 3.40 35.44
CA PHE A 92 -8.23 4.82 35.19
C PHE A 92 -7.60 4.93 33.79
N THR A 93 -8.14 5.83 32.98
CA THR A 93 -7.60 6.17 31.67
C THR A 93 -7.01 7.57 31.74
N ASP A 94 -5.70 7.70 31.54
CA ASP A 94 -5.08 9.01 31.33
C ASP A 94 -5.30 9.43 29.87
N ASN A 95 -6.30 10.28 29.67
CA ASN A 95 -6.66 10.77 28.33
C ASN A 95 -5.52 11.54 27.64
N ASN A 96 -4.63 12.20 28.42
CA ASN A 96 -3.51 12.93 27.86
C ASN A 96 -2.45 11.95 27.33
N LEU A 97 -2.19 10.86 28.05
CA LEU A 97 -1.28 9.81 27.62
C LEU A 97 -1.80 9.11 26.36
N VAL A 98 -3.09 8.78 26.33
CA VAL A 98 -3.73 8.17 25.14
C VAL A 98 -3.68 9.10 23.95
N ALA A 99 -3.97 10.40 24.14
CA ALA A 99 -3.89 11.39 23.08
C ALA A 99 -2.46 11.58 22.56
N ALA A 100 -1.48 11.66 23.45
CA ALA A 100 -0.07 11.74 23.06
C ALA A 100 0.39 10.50 22.28
N GLY A 101 0.01 9.30 22.76
CA GLY A 101 0.28 8.03 22.07
C GLY A 101 -0.34 8.00 20.69
N ALA A 102 -1.60 8.42 20.53
CA ALA A 102 -2.29 8.49 19.26
C ALA A 102 -1.57 9.41 18.25
N VAL A 103 -1.09 10.56 18.68
CA VAL A 103 -0.31 11.48 17.82
C VAL A 103 0.99 10.82 17.38
N VAL A 104 1.74 10.20 18.29
CA VAL A 104 3.00 9.52 17.96
C VAL A 104 2.76 8.37 16.96
N ILE A 105 1.71 7.58 17.16
CA ILE A 105 1.33 6.47 16.29
C ILE A 105 0.87 6.96 14.90
N ALA A 106 0.21 8.11 14.82
CA ALA A 106 -0.24 8.67 13.53
C ALA A 106 0.92 9.25 12.69
N LEU A 107 2.00 9.73 13.31
CA LEU A 107 3.11 10.40 12.62
C LEU A 107 3.70 9.61 11.46
N PRO A 108 4.05 8.30 11.58
CA PRO A 108 4.62 7.54 10.47
C PRO A 108 3.68 7.48 9.26
N THR A 109 2.38 7.29 9.47
CA THR A 109 1.38 7.25 8.40
C THR A 109 1.29 8.60 7.68
N VAL A 110 1.29 9.69 8.43
CA VAL A 110 1.25 11.07 7.90
C VAL A 110 2.51 11.35 7.08
N ILE A 111 3.69 10.97 7.57
CA ILE A 111 4.96 11.13 6.85
C ILE A 111 4.95 10.35 5.54
N VAL A 112 4.55 9.08 5.57
CA VAL A 112 4.43 8.24 4.38
C VAL A 112 3.44 8.85 3.37
N TYR A 113 2.29 9.33 3.85
CA TYR A 113 1.32 9.99 2.98
C TYR A 113 1.93 11.20 2.27
N PHE A 114 2.53 12.13 2.98
CA PHE A 114 3.14 13.33 2.36
C PHE A 114 4.29 12.99 1.43
N ALA A 115 5.09 11.98 1.74
CA ALA A 115 6.19 11.53 0.87
C ALA A 115 5.69 10.93 -0.45
N LEU A 116 4.56 10.20 -0.41
CA LEU A 116 4.08 9.41 -1.55
C LEU A 116 2.81 9.98 -2.23
N GLN A 117 2.21 11.07 -1.71
CA GLN A 117 0.94 11.65 -2.22
C GLN A 117 0.96 11.95 -3.72
N LYS A 118 2.08 12.45 -4.24
CA LYS A 118 2.23 12.74 -5.68
C LYS A 118 2.11 11.50 -6.57
N HIS A 119 2.56 10.34 -6.08
CA HIS A 119 2.47 9.08 -6.81
C HIS A 119 1.06 8.49 -6.74
N PHE A 120 0.36 8.73 -5.63
CA PHE A 120 -1.02 8.32 -5.44
C PHE A 120 -1.96 9.03 -6.43
N VAL A 121 -1.84 10.35 -6.56
CA VAL A 121 -2.66 11.15 -7.49
C VAL A 121 -2.41 10.72 -8.94
N SER A 122 -1.14 10.56 -9.36
CA SER A 122 -0.82 10.15 -10.72
C SER A 122 -1.29 8.73 -11.07
N GLY A 123 -1.29 7.81 -10.10
CA GLY A 123 -1.77 6.44 -10.30
C GLY A 123 -3.27 6.32 -10.48
N LEU A 124 -4.06 7.20 -9.84
CA LEU A 124 -5.53 7.20 -9.95
C LEU A 124 -6.03 7.89 -11.22
N THR A 125 -5.35 8.93 -11.67
CA THR A 125 -5.79 9.72 -12.84
C THR A 125 -5.61 9.00 -14.17
N LEU A 126 -4.63 8.09 -14.29
CA LEU A 126 -4.44 7.28 -15.50
C LEU A 126 -5.58 6.30 -15.78
N GLY A 127 -6.38 5.95 -14.76
CA GLY A 127 -7.60 5.15 -14.93
C GLY A 127 -8.86 5.94 -15.28
N ALA A 128 -8.85 7.28 -15.08
CA ALA A 128 -10.02 8.13 -15.21
C ALA A 128 -10.10 8.89 -16.56
N THR A 129 -9.05 8.86 -17.37
CA THR A 129 -8.97 9.60 -18.64
C THR A 129 -9.45 8.83 -19.88
N LYS A 130 -10.25 7.78 -19.71
CA LYS A 130 -11.01 7.15 -20.81
C LYS A 130 -12.48 7.56 -20.69
N GLY A 131 -12.77 8.81 -21.01
CA GLY A 131 -14.07 9.37 -21.26
C GLY A 131 -13.96 10.28 -22.48
#